data_6c1ee9f5b74f7e6a015fe9cc7f355ebb
#
_entry.id   6c1ee9f5b74f7e6a015fe9cc7f355ebb
#
_cell.length_a   1.000
_cell.length_b   1.000
_cell.length_c   1.000
_cell.angle_alpha   90.00
_cell.angle_beta   90.00
_cell.angle_gamma   90.00
#
_symmetry.space_group_name_H-M   'P 1'
#
loop_
_entity.id
_entity.type
_entity.pdbx_description
1 polymer ?
#
loop_
_entity_poly.entity_id
_entity_poly.type
_entity_poly.pdbx_seq_one_letter_code
_entity_poly.pdbx_strand_id
1 'polypeptide(L)'
;MLTSAEWQFYQVKKGQGLREIARYFSVSERLLARENGLSAPPCAGQILRIPKARGNAYTVQAGDTKALLCGSEENYEKMNGTDIFYIGMQVRI
;
A
#
# COMPACT_ATOMS: atom_id res chain seq x y z
N MET A 1 3.23 19.95 15.31
CA MET A 1 3.21 19.37 15.01
C MET A 1 2.90 18.55 14.40
N LEU A 2 2.54 18.18 14.26
CA LEU A 2 2.37 17.41 13.80
C LEU A 2 2.56 16.49 13.05
N THR A 3 2.95 16.54 12.66
CA THR A 3 3.47 15.54 11.72
C THR A 3 3.08 14.15 12.05
N SER A 4 2.95 13.86 13.25
CA SER A 4 2.53 12.54 13.68
C SER A 4 1.18 12.17 13.11
N ALA A 5 0.41 13.15 12.66
CA ALA A 5 -0.89 12.88 12.07
C ALA A 5 -0.80 12.15 10.74
N GLU A 6 0.36 12.14 10.09
CA GLU A 6 0.51 11.51 8.79
C GLU A 6 0.90 10.05 8.88
N TRP A 7 1.27 9.59 10.07
CA TRP A 7 1.74 8.21 10.26
C TRP A 7 1.03 7.57 11.40
N GLN A 8 0.75 6.30 11.23
CA GLN A 8 0.17 5.45 12.24
C GLN A 8 1.09 4.28 12.44
N PHE A 9 1.12 3.72 13.63
CA PHE A 9 1.90 2.52 13.91
C PHE A 9 0.96 1.39 14.27
N TYR A 10 1.30 0.19 13.82
CA TYR A 10 0.46 -0.97 14.05
C TYR A 10 1.33 -2.17 14.39
N GLN A 11 0.97 -2.88 15.42
CA GLN A 11 1.68 -4.09 15.80
C GLN A 11 1.02 -5.29 15.14
N VAL A 12 1.81 -6.04 14.37
CA VAL A 12 1.33 -7.21 13.65
C VAL A 12 0.89 -8.29 14.64
N LYS A 13 -0.29 -8.84 14.43
CA LYS A 13 -0.82 -9.91 15.25
C LYS A 13 -0.47 -11.26 14.64
N LYS A 14 -0.47 -12.29 15.47
CA LYS A 14 -0.16 -13.63 15.01
C LYS A 14 -1.08 -14.05 13.87
N GLY A 15 -0.50 -14.51 12.79
CA GLY A 15 -1.26 -14.99 11.64
C GLY A 15 -1.71 -13.94 10.65
N GLN A 16 -1.40 -12.67 10.90
CA GLN A 16 -1.76 -11.61 9.96
C GLN A 16 -0.76 -11.51 8.84
N GLY A 17 -1.27 -11.32 7.61
CA GLY A 17 -0.45 -11.06 6.46
C GLY A 17 -0.47 -9.60 6.07
N LEU A 18 0.46 -9.22 5.21
CA LEU A 18 0.58 -7.84 4.77
C LEU A 18 -0.68 -7.36 4.04
N ARG A 19 -1.27 -8.23 3.22
CA ARG A 19 -2.49 -7.88 2.49
C ARG A 19 -3.62 -7.52 3.43
N GLU A 20 -3.77 -8.29 4.50
CA GLU A 20 -4.83 -8.07 5.47
C GLU A 20 -4.66 -6.73 6.16
N ILE A 21 -3.43 -6.42 6.57
CA ILE A 21 -3.12 -5.17 7.23
C ILE A 21 -3.33 -3.99 6.28
N ALA A 22 -2.88 -4.12 5.05
CA ALA A 22 -3.04 -3.07 4.04
C ALA A 22 -4.51 -2.78 3.78
N ARG A 23 -5.33 -3.82 3.70
CA ARG A 23 -6.77 -3.65 3.52
C ARG A 23 -7.41 -2.91 4.69
N TYR A 24 -7.01 -3.29 5.89
CA TYR A 24 -7.58 -2.69 7.09
C TYR A 24 -7.35 -1.18 7.11
N PHE A 25 -6.16 -0.75 6.69
CA PHE A 25 -5.82 0.67 6.69
C PHE A 25 -6.07 1.36 5.35
N SER A 26 -6.61 0.64 4.38
CA SER A 26 -6.91 1.18 3.05
C SER A 26 -5.68 1.75 2.36
N VAL A 27 -4.57 1.08 2.49
CA VAL A 27 -3.33 1.47 1.81
C VAL A 27 -2.92 0.37 0.84
N SER A 28 -2.07 0.73 -0.11
CA SER A 28 -1.53 -0.23 -1.05
C SER A 28 -0.59 -1.20 -0.32
N GLU A 29 -0.71 -2.48 -0.63
CA GLU A 29 0.16 -3.50 -0.10
C GLU A 29 1.62 -3.21 -0.48
N ARG A 30 1.84 -2.79 -1.70
CA ARG A 30 3.17 -2.44 -2.20
C ARG A 30 3.75 -1.25 -1.45
N LEU A 31 2.95 -0.22 -1.24
CA LEU A 31 3.41 0.96 -0.52
C LEU A 31 3.75 0.61 0.93
N LEU A 32 2.90 -0.19 1.56
CA LEU A 32 3.13 -0.60 2.94
C LEU A 32 4.45 -1.37 3.07
N ALA A 33 4.70 -2.29 2.14
CA ALA A 33 5.93 -3.05 2.14
C ALA A 33 7.15 -2.15 1.94
N ARG A 34 7.06 -1.24 1.00
CA ARG A 34 8.17 -0.34 0.68
C ARG A 34 8.50 0.58 1.84
N GLU A 35 7.47 1.16 2.47
CA GLU A 35 7.69 2.09 3.56
C GLU A 35 8.27 1.43 4.80
N ASN A 36 8.13 0.13 4.90
CA ASN A 36 8.66 -0.62 6.04
C ASN A 36 9.87 -1.48 5.67
N GLY A 37 10.35 -1.38 4.44
CA GLY A 37 11.51 -2.14 4.01
C GLY A 37 11.31 -3.64 4.03
N LEU A 38 10.09 -4.09 3.76
CA LEU A 38 9.77 -5.51 3.84
C LEU A 38 10.10 -6.22 2.53
N SER A 39 10.85 -7.31 2.65
CA SER A 39 11.09 -8.20 1.52
C SER A 39 10.44 -9.56 1.76
N ALA A 40 9.78 -9.72 2.90
CA ALA A 40 9.10 -10.95 3.28
C ALA A 40 7.90 -10.58 4.14
N PRO A 41 6.96 -11.50 4.38
CA PRO A 41 5.81 -11.20 5.24
C PRO A 41 6.25 -10.74 6.62
N PRO A 42 5.50 -9.82 7.25
CA PRO A 42 5.86 -9.34 8.58
C PRO A 42 5.65 -10.42 9.63
N CYS A 43 6.41 -10.31 10.72
CA CYS A 43 6.32 -11.25 11.84
C CYS A 43 5.37 -10.74 12.90
N ALA A 44 4.74 -11.65 13.62
CA ALA A 44 3.92 -11.29 14.77
C ALA A 44 4.74 -10.46 15.75
N GLY A 45 4.16 -9.37 16.24
CA GLY A 45 4.83 -8.46 17.16
C GLY A 45 5.62 -7.35 16.50
N GLN A 46 5.84 -7.44 15.21
CA GLN A 46 6.57 -6.40 14.48
C GLN A 46 5.73 -5.14 14.40
N ILE A 47 6.38 -3.99 14.56
CA ILE A 47 5.70 -2.69 14.45
C ILE A 47 5.85 -2.18 13.03
N LEU A 48 4.74 -1.91 12.38
CA LEU A 48 4.74 -1.35 11.03
C LEU A 48 4.33 0.11 11.08
N ARG A 49 4.95 0.88 10.22
CA ARG A 49 4.56 2.27 10.00
C ARG A 49 3.55 2.30 8.86
N ILE A 50 2.36 2.81 9.13
CA ILE A 50 1.27 2.82 8.17
C ILE A 50 1.25 4.18 7.47
N PRO A 51 1.50 4.24 6.16
CA PRO A 51 1.52 5.51 5.45
C PRO A 51 0.11 6.07 5.28
N LYS A 52 0.06 7.33 4.87
CA LYS A 52 -1.20 7.97 4.58
C LYS A 52 -1.95 7.20 3.51
N ALA A 53 -3.24 7.08 3.70
CA ALA A 53 -4.05 6.09 3.01
C ALA A 53 -4.17 6.21 1.51
N ARG A 54 -4.04 7.37 0.91
CA ARG A 54 -4.26 7.44 -0.54
C ARG A 54 -3.64 8.69 -1.13
N GLY A 55 -3.58 8.71 -2.45
CA GLY A 55 -3.06 9.85 -3.17
C GLY A 55 -1.55 9.85 -3.31
N ASN A 56 -0.90 8.76 -2.96
CA ASN A 56 0.56 8.66 -3.09
C ASN A 56 0.91 8.39 -4.55
N ALA A 57 1.88 9.13 -5.06
CA ALA A 57 2.38 8.90 -6.39
C ALA A 57 3.28 7.66 -6.41
N TYR A 58 3.14 6.86 -7.45
CA TYR A 58 3.89 5.62 -7.55
C TYR A 58 4.16 5.31 -9.02
N THR A 59 5.36 4.86 -9.32
CA THR A 59 5.71 4.43 -10.67
C THR A 59 5.52 2.93 -10.79
N VAL A 60 4.69 2.52 -11.75
CA VAL A 60 4.39 1.10 -11.96
C VAL A 60 5.65 0.35 -12.34
N GLN A 61 5.87 -0.79 -11.69
CA GLN A 61 7.03 -1.64 -11.91
C GLN A 61 6.60 -2.99 -12.42
N ALA A 62 7.56 -3.75 -12.96
CA ALA A 62 7.29 -5.09 -13.45
C ALA A 62 6.70 -5.93 -12.31
N GLY A 63 5.64 -6.66 -12.63
CA GLY A 63 4.96 -7.50 -11.65
C GLY A 63 3.83 -6.81 -10.91
N ASP A 64 3.68 -5.50 -11.05
CA ASP A 64 2.58 -4.80 -10.41
C ASP A 64 1.27 -5.05 -11.16
N THR A 65 0.18 -5.05 -10.42
CA THR A 65 -1.16 -5.12 -10.98
C THR A 65 -2.02 -4.03 -10.35
N LYS A 66 -3.10 -3.68 -11.02
CA LYS A 66 -4.04 -2.70 -10.48
C LYS A 66 -4.54 -3.10 -9.11
N ALA A 67 -4.87 -4.38 -8.97
CA ALA A 67 -5.39 -4.89 -7.70
C ALA A 67 -4.33 -4.84 -6.60
N LEU A 68 -3.08 -5.13 -6.94
CA LEU A 68 -1.99 -5.09 -5.96
C LEU A 68 -1.78 -3.67 -5.44
N LEU A 69 -1.89 -2.68 -6.32
CA LEU A 69 -1.62 -1.29 -5.96
C LEU A 69 -2.81 -0.60 -5.30
N CYS A 70 -4.02 -0.92 -5.72
CA CYS A 70 -5.21 -0.19 -5.27
C CYS A 70 -6.28 -1.07 -4.64
N GLY A 71 -6.00 -2.34 -4.48
CA GLY A 71 -6.94 -3.27 -3.87
C GLY A 71 -7.89 -3.92 -4.87
N SER A 72 -8.21 -3.27 -5.97
CA SER A 72 -9.03 -3.82 -7.04
C SER A 72 -8.82 -2.98 -8.29
N GLU A 73 -9.18 -3.56 -9.44
CA GLU A 73 -9.11 -2.82 -10.70
C GLU A 73 -10.08 -1.64 -10.68
N GLU A 74 -11.21 -1.85 -10.08
CA GLU A 74 -12.22 -0.80 -9.98
C GLU A 74 -11.72 0.40 -9.18
N ASN A 75 -11.08 0.14 -8.06
CA ASN A 75 -10.49 1.21 -7.26
C ASN A 75 -9.38 1.94 -8.00
N TYR A 76 -8.57 1.20 -8.74
CA TYR A 76 -7.53 1.82 -9.55
C TYR A 76 -8.14 2.82 -10.53
N GLU A 77 -9.19 2.41 -11.23
CA GLU A 77 -9.82 3.25 -12.23
C GLU A 77 -10.46 4.48 -11.60
N LYS A 78 -11.05 4.32 -10.43
CA LYS A 78 -11.62 5.45 -9.71
C LYS A 78 -10.55 6.45 -9.28
N MET A 79 -9.45 5.95 -8.76
CA MET A 79 -8.40 6.82 -8.24
C MET A 79 -7.62 7.51 -9.34
N ASN A 80 -7.47 6.86 -10.48
CA ASN A 80 -6.64 7.37 -11.56
C ASN A 80 -7.42 7.92 -12.74
N GLY A 81 -8.73 7.74 -12.75
CA GLY A 81 -9.58 8.28 -13.81
C GLY A 81 -9.36 7.63 -15.17
N THR A 82 -8.75 6.46 -15.19
CA THR A 82 -8.44 5.75 -16.44
C THR A 82 -8.22 4.28 -16.14
N ASP A 83 -8.43 3.44 -17.16
CA ASP A 83 -8.12 2.02 -17.05
C ASP A 83 -6.74 1.69 -17.62
N ILE A 84 -6.03 2.69 -18.12
CA ILE A 84 -4.70 2.50 -18.69
C ILE A 84 -3.70 2.16 -17.58
N PHE A 85 -2.86 1.15 -17.82
CA PHE A 85 -1.93 0.68 -16.82
C PHE A 85 -0.74 0.01 -17.51
N TYR A 86 0.46 0.55 -17.30
CA TYR A 86 1.67 -0.04 -17.91
C TYR A 86 2.89 0.29 -17.06
N ILE A 87 3.95 -0.49 -17.24
CA ILE A 87 5.20 -0.29 -16.52
C ILE A 87 5.78 1.08 -16.86
N GLY A 88 6.21 1.81 -15.83
CA GLY A 88 6.78 3.14 -15.97
C GLY A 88 5.75 4.25 -15.85
N MET A 89 4.47 3.94 -15.89
CA MET A 89 3.43 4.93 -15.73
C MET A 89 3.37 5.42 -14.28
N GLN A 90 3.15 6.71 -14.09
CA GLN A 90 2.92 7.23 -12.75
C GLN A 90 1.45 7.17 -12.41
N VAL A 91 1.14 6.57 -11.28
CA VAL A 91 -0.24 6.37 -10.85
C VAL A 91 -0.39 6.78 -9.39
N ARG A 92 -1.63 6.87 -8.95
CA ARG A 92 -1.94 7.09 -7.53
C ARG A 92 -2.35 5.79 -6.88
N ILE A 93 -1.85 5.58 -5.71
CA ILE A 93 -2.14 4.36 -4.98
C ILE A 93 -2.53 4.68 -3.54
#